data_00a4d071f39a4aaa296084020df141ed
#
_entry.id   00a4d071f39a4aaa296084020df141ed
#
_cell.length_a   1.000
_cell.length_b   1.000
_cell.length_c   1.000
_cell.angle_alpha   90.00
_cell.angle_beta   90.00
_cell.angle_gamma   90.00
#
_symmetry.space_group_name_H-M   'P 1'
#
loop_
_entity.id
_entity.type
_entity.pdbx_description
1 polymer ?
#
loop_
_entity_poly.entity_id
_entity_poly.type
_entity_poly.pdbx_seq_one_letter_code
_entity_poly.pdbx_strand_id
1 'polypeptide(L)'
;MATVAANAVFLSRPVTFVTGNAKKLEEVKDILGQSIPFQSLKLDLPELQGEPEEISKEKARLAALQVRGPVLVEDTCLCFNALKGLPGPYMYNCRELVKMDRVEFTILDFWYYYFDIGELNLVRSCKWFLQKIGHEGLNNLLMAYEDKSAYALCAFSFALGPDAEPITFLGKTPGKIVPARGPNDFGWDPIFQPDGYDQTYAEMPKEEKNKISHRYRALAMVKSHFAEAGYKFSAS
;
A
#
# COMPACT_ATOMS: atom_id res chain seq x y z
N MET A 1 -19.70 8.21 -36.33
CA MET A 1 -19.41 7.43 -35.10
C MET A 1 -20.11 8.11 -33.93
N ALA A 2 -21.13 7.49 -33.38
CA ALA A 2 -21.88 8.08 -32.28
C ALA A 2 -21.04 7.92 -30.98
N THR A 3 -20.62 9.03 -30.41
CA THR A 3 -20.04 9.12 -29.07
C THR A 3 -21.14 8.75 -28.09
N VAL A 4 -21.07 7.56 -27.52
CA VAL A 4 -21.92 7.20 -26.37
C VAL A 4 -21.48 8.12 -25.24
N ALA A 5 -22.30 9.09 -24.90
CA ALA A 5 -22.11 9.90 -23.71
C ALA A 5 -22.16 8.97 -22.48
N ALA A 6 -21.05 8.79 -21.82
CA ALA A 6 -21.01 8.05 -20.56
C ALA A 6 -21.94 8.77 -19.57
N ASN A 7 -22.97 8.06 -19.07
CA ASN A 7 -23.86 8.62 -18.07
C ASN A 7 -23.02 8.98 -16.84
N ALA A 8 -23.03 10.24 -16.45
CA ALA A 8 -22.29 10.71 -15.28
C ALA A 8 -22.79 9.97 -14.01
N VAL A 9 -21.86 9.38 -13.27
CA VAL A 9 -22.16 8.73 -11.98
C VAL A 9 -22.14 9.80 -10.90
N PHE A 10 -23.29 10.06 -10.29
CA PHE A 10 -23.38 11.03 -9.20
C PHE A 10 -23.06 10.35 -7.85
N LEU A 11 -22.07 10.88 -7.16
CA LEU A 11 -21.73 10.50 -5.80
C LEU A 11 -22.44 11.45 -4.82
N SER A 12 -23.36 10.91 -4.03
CA SER A 12 -24.13 11.69 -3.04
C SER A 12 -23.31 12.11 -1.81
N ARG A 13 -22.09 11.59 -1.69
CA ARG A 13 -21.17 11.88 -0.58
C ARG A 13 -19.72 11.76 -1.02
N PRO A 14 -18.76 12.38 -0.28
CA PRO A 14 -17.33 12.24 -0.53
C PRO A 14 -16.87 10.76 -0.48
N VAL A 15 -15.80 10.45 -1.18
CA VAL A 15 -15.13 9.14 -1.07
C VAL A 15 -14.55 8.99 0.32
N THR A 16 -14.77 7.86 0.98
CA THR A 16 -14.16 7.58 2.29
C THR A 16 -12.80 6.92 2.10
N PHE A 17 -11.73 7.68 2.35
CA PHE A 17 -10.38 7.12 2.39
C PHE A 17 -10.14 6.43 3.72
N VAL A 18 -9.99 5.10 3.68
CA VAL A 18 -9.84 4.27 4.86
C VAL A 18 -8.37 4.15 5.21
N THR A 19 -7.95 4.87 6.25
CA THR A 19 -6.58 4.83 6.75
C THR A 19 -6.50 5.22 8.22
N GLY A 20 -5.63 4.55 8.97
CA GLY A 20 -5.22 4.95 10.32
C GLY A 20 -3.84 5.64 10.34
N ASN A 21 -3.22 5.86 9.17
CA ASN A 21 -1.88 6.42 9.05
C ASN A 21 -1.95 7.90 8.63
N ALA A 22 -1.63 8.80 9.57
CA ALA A 22 -1.69 10.25 9.32
C ALA A 22 -0.76 10.73 8.21
N LYS A 23 0.45 10.14 8.08
CA LYS A 23 1.40 10.51 7.01
C LYS A 23 0.91 10.06 5.62
N LYS A 24 0.30 8.88 5.52
CA LYS A 24 -0.36 8.46 4.27
C LYS A 24 -1.49 9.42 3.89
N LEU A 25 -2.30 9.82 4.87
CA LEU A 25 -3.39 10.77 4.65
C LEU A 25 -2.86 12.13 4.15
N GLU A 26 -1.77 12.63 4.73
CA GLU A 26 -1.10 13.88 4.30
C GLU A 26 -0.64 13.77 2.84
N GLU A 27 0.12 12.73 2.47
CA GLU A 27 0.57 12.53 1.09
C GLU A 27 -0.59 12.40 0.10
N VAL A 28 -1.67 11.69 0.46
CA VAL A 28 -2.87 11.57 -0.39
C VAL A 28 -3.55 12.91 -0.58
N LYS A 29 -3.65 13.74 0.46
CA LYS A 29 -4.19 15.10 0.37
C LYS A 29 -3.37 15.98 -0.55
N ASP A 30 -2.04 15.94 -0.42
CA ASP A 30 -1.14 16.74 -1.23
C ASP A 30 -1.21 16.34 -2.72
N ILE A 31 -1.29 15.03 -3.01
CA ILE A 31 -1.33 14.51 -4.37
C ILE A 31 -2.71 14.69 -5.00
N LEU A 32 -3.79 14.36 -4.33
CA LEU A 32 -5.14 14.49 -4.87
C LEU A 32 -5.60 15.97 -4.96
N GLY A 33 -5.17 16.77 -3.98
CA GLY A 33 -5.65 18.14 -3.88
C GLY A 33 -7.18 18.18 -3.75
N GLN A 34 -7.82 19.04 -4.57
CA GLN A 34 -9.27 19.15 -4.62
C GLN A 34 -9.92 18.34 -5.75
N SER A 35 -9.15 17.50 -6.45
CA SER A 35 -9.66 16.77 -7.63
C SER A 35 -10.76 15.79 -7.29
N ILE A 36 -10.67 15.15 -6.12
CA ILE A 36 -11.63 14.17 -5.63
C ILE A 36 -11.96 14.53 -4.18
N PRO A 37 -13.19 14.97 -3.88
CA PRO A 37 -13.63 15.21 -2.52
C PRO A 37 -13.58 13.89 -1.71
N PHE A 38 -12.84 13.89 -0.63
CA PHE A 38 -12.77 12.73 0.25
C PHE A 38 -12.72 13.10 1.74
N GLN A 39 -13.15 12.16 2.55
CA GLN A 39 -13.01 12.18 4.01
C GLN A 39 -12.19 10.99 4.46
N SER A 40 -11.50 11.10 5.59
CA SER A 40 -10.74 9.98 6.15
C SER A 40 -11.53 9.28 7.26
N LEU A 41 -11.41 7.95 7.27
CA LEU A 41 -11.99 7.12 8.33
C LEU A 41 -10.98 6.03 8.72
N LYS A 42 -10.78 5.84 10.01
CA LYS A 42 -10.02 4.69 10.51
C LYS A 42 -10.99 3.54 10.75
N LEU A 43 -10.80 2.45 10.00
CA LEU A 43 -11.49 1.18 10.20
C LEU A 43 -10.49 0.11 10.63
N ASP A 44 -10.95 -0.81 11.46
CA ASP A 44 -10.20 -2.02 11.83
C ASP A 44 -10.55 -3.09 10.79
N LEU A 45 -9.77 -3.15 9.72
CA LEU A 45 -9.92 -4.15 8.67
C LEU A 45 -8.96 -5.33 8.97
N PRO A 46 -9.34 -6.56 8.60
CA PRO A 46 -8.46 -7.70 8.77
C PRO A 46 -7.19 -7.53 7.94
N GLU A 47 -6.08 -8.02 8.47
CA GLU A 47 -4.85 -8.10 7.69
C GLU A 47 -4.89 -9.39 6.87
N LEU A 48 -4.94 -9.20 5.56
CA LEU A 48 -5.05 -10.27 4.59
C LEU A 48 -3.67 -10.67 4.08
N GLN A 49 -3.55 -11.91 3.64
CA GLN A 49 -2.35 -12.45 3.00
C GLN A 49 -2.66 -12.75 1.54
N GLY A 50 -1.68 -12.57 0.66
CA GLY A 50 -1.83 -12.78 -0.77
C GLY A 50 -1.06 -11.74 -1.58
N GLU A 51 -1.39 -11.63 -2.84
CA GLU A 51 -0.82 -10.61 -3.72
C GLU A 51 -1.34 -9.21 -3.35
N PRO A 52 -0.51 -8.16 -3.46
CA PRO A 52 -0.87 -6.80 -3.06
C PRO A 52 -2.18 -6.28 -3.66
N GLU A 53 -2.46 -6.65 -4.91
CA GLU A 53 -3.67 -6.27 -5.62
C GLU A 53 -4.91 -6.92 -5.00
N GLU A 54 -4.85 -8.22 -4.74
CA GLU A 54 -5.94 -9.00 -4.14
C GLU A 54 -6.24 -8.54 -2.72
N ILE A 55 -5.18 -8.30 -1.93
CA ILE A 55 -5.30 -7.74 -0.57
C ILE A 55 -6.02 -6.40 -0.60
N SER A 56 -5.56 -5.48 -1.46
CA SER A 56 -6.16 -4.15 -1.56
C SER A 56 -7.62 -4.21 -2.01
N LYS A 57 -7.92 -5.07 -2.99
CA LYS A 57 -9.27 -5.28 -3.50
C LYS A 57 -10.22 -5.81 -2.43
N GLU A 58 -9.79 -6.81 -1.68
CA GLU A 58 -10.62 -7.39 -0.61
C GLU A 58 -10.80 -6.41 0.56
N LYS A 59 -9.78 -5.65 0.94
CA LYS A 59 -9.90 -4.57 1.92
C LYS A 59 -10.92 -3.51 1.48
N ALA A 60 -10.96 -3.16 0.18
CA ALA A 60 -11.95 -2.23 -0.34
C ALA A 60 -13.38 -2.80 -0.24
N ARG A 61 -13.57 -4.09 -0.54
CA ARG A 61 -14.86 -4.76 -0.39
C ARG A 61 -15.35 -4.73 1.06
N LEU A 62 -14.49 -5.12 2.00
CA LEU A 62 -14.81 -5.11 3.43
C LEU A 62 -15.09 -3.70 3.97
N ALA A 63 -14.31 -2.71 3.53
CA ALA A 63 -14.54 -1.32 3.89
C ALA A 63 -15.88 -0.80 3.35
N ALA A 64 -16.24 -1.14 2.10
CA ALA A 64 -17.49 -0.72 1.49
C ALA A 64 -18.72 -1.28 2.22
N LEU A 65 -18.64 -2.52 2.72
CA LEU A 65 -19.68 -3.13 3.55
C LEU A 65 -19.92 -2.35 4.86
N GLN A 66 -18.83 -1.88 5.50
CA GLN A 66 -18.94 -1.12 6.76
C GLN A 66 -19.38 0.32 6.53
N VAL A 67 -18.82 1.00 5.51
CA VAL A 67 -19.12 2.42 5.20
C VAL A 67 -20.46 2.57 4.50
N ARG A 68 -20.91 1.54 3.79
CA ARG A 68 -22.11 1.54 2.95
C ARG A 68 -22.09 2.69 1.93
N GLY A 69 -20.94 2.85 1.23
CA GLY A 69 -20.76 3.90 0.24
C GLY A 69 -19.38 3.88 -0.39
N PRO A 70 -19.01 4.92 -1.14
CA PRO A 70 -17.75 4.96 -1.87
C PRO A 70 -16.55 4.98 -0.92
N VAL A 71 -15.64 4.02 -1.12
CA VAL A 71 -14.42 3.88 -0.33
C VAL A 71 -13.19 3.83 -1.21
N LEU A 72 -12.08 4.31 -0.69
CA LEU A 72 -10.75 4.16 -1.23
C LEU A 72 -9.86 3.57 -0.14
N VAL A 73 -9.18 2.48 -0.42
CA VAL A 73 -8.19 1.89 0.49
C VAL A 73 -6.81 1.90 -0.14
N GLU A 74 -5.76 1.74 0.66
CA GLU A 74 -4.39 1.77 0.18
C GLU A 74 -3.50 0.79 0.94
N ASP A 75 -2.78 -0.03 0.17
CA ASP A 75 -1.68 -0.84 0.66
C ASP A 75 -0.36 -0.47 -0.03
N THR A 76 0.75 -0.58 0.71
CA THR A 76 2.08 -0.20 0.23
C THR A 76 3.07 -1.29 0.57
N CYS A 77 3.89 -1.67 -0.41
CA CYS A 77 4.88 -2.72 -0.30
C CYS A 77 6.26 -2.22 -0.72
N LEU A 78 7.32 -2.76 -0.10
CA LEU A 78 8.69 -2.69 -0.59
C LEU A 78 9.12 -4.10 -1.02
N CYS A 79 9.51 -4.24 -2.27
CA CYS A 79 9.76 -5.51 -2.92
C CYS A 79 11.20 -5.57 -3.44
N PHE A 80 11.95 -6.60 -3.06
CA PHE A 80 13.33 -6.83 -3.49
C PHE A 80 13.34 -7.81 -4.66
N ASN A 81 13.97 -7.44 -5.78
CA ASN A 81 14.00 -8.29 -6.98
C ASN A 81 14.76 -9.58 -6.74
N ALA A 82 15.89 -9.54 -6.04
CA ALA A 82 16.66 -10.73 -5.68
C ALA A 82 15.88 -11.74 -4.84
N LEU A 83 14.88 -11.27 -4.08
CA LEU A 83 13.97 -12.08 -3.25
C LEU A 83 12.61 -12.31 -3.92
N LYS A 84 12.51 -12.14 -5.26
CA LYS A 84 11.30 -12.35 -6.06
C LYS A 84 10.07 -11.57 -5.54
N GLY A 85 10.29 -10.36 -5.06
CA GLY A 85 9.24 -9.48 -4.57
C GLY A 85 9.07 -9.47 -3.04
N LEU A 86 9.72 -10.38 -2.29
CA LEU A 86 9.69 -10.31 -0.83
C LEU A 86 10.53 -9.10 -0.33
N PRO A 87 10.24 -8.56 0.86
CA PRO A 87 9.16 -8.91 1.77
C PRO A 87 7.75 -8.50 1.31
N GLY A 88 7.61 -7.63 0.29
CA GLY A 88 6.32 -7.31 -0.32
C GLY A 88 5.24 -6.92 0.69
N PRO A 89 4.02 -7.45 0.56
CA PRO A 89 2.92 -7.17 1.49
C PRO A 89 3.21 -7.64 2.91
N TYR A 90 4.08 -8.62 3.10
CA TYR A 90 4.49 -9.13 4.41
C TYR A 90 5.39 -8.17 5.19
N MET A 91 5.84 -7.07 4.58
CA MET A 91 6.54 -6.00 5.29
C MET A 91 5.76 -5.53 6.54
N TYR A 92 4.47 -5.72 6.55
CA TYR A 92 3.55 -5.18 7.54
C TYR A 92 2.72 -6.22 8.31
N ASN A 93 2.96 -7.55 8.15
CA ASN A 93 2.11 -8.58 8.76
C ASN A 93 2.81 -9.51 9.76
N CYS A 94 2.07 -9.86 10.79
CA CYS A 94 2.11 -10.91 11.82
C CYS A 94 2.33 -10.46 13.27
N ARG A 95 1.26 -10.53 14.09
CA ARG A 95 1.33 -10.29 15.54
C ARG A 95 1.23 -11.56 16.41
N GLU A 96 0.94 -12.73 15.88
CA GLU A 96 0.66 -13.92 16.70
C GLU A 96 1.67 -15.08 16.69
N LEU A 97 2.79 -14.96 15.98
CA LEU A 97 3.85 -16.00 16.05
C LEU A 97 4.80 -15.87 17.25
N VAL A 98 4.55 -14.94 18.19
CA VAL A 98 5.43 -14.71 19.34
C VAL A 98 4.77 -15.15 20.64
N LYS A 99 4.38 -16.42 20.73
CA LYS A 99 4.21 -17.14 21.98
C LYS A 99 4.92 -18.50 21.98
N MET A 100 6.03 -18.59 21.27
CA MET A 100 6.94 -19.73 21.44
C MET A 100 8.30 -19.19 21.86
N ASP A 101 8.60 -19.36 23.14
CA ASP A 101 9.94 -19.21 23.69
C ASP A 101 10.92 -20.14 22.95
N ARG A 102 12.01 -19.52 22.46
CA ARG A 102 13.25 -20.17 22.05
C ARG A 102 13.14 -21.38 21.10
N VAL A 103 13.04 -21.10 19.80
CA VAL A 103 13.53 -22.01 18.75
C VAL A 103 14.22 -21.17 17.69
N GLU A 104 15.43 -21.54 17.33
CA GLU A 104 16.15 -20.97 16.17
C GLU A 104 15.37 -21.30 14.89
N PHE A 105 14.71 -20.30 14.32
CA PHE A 105 13.89 -20.46 13.12
C PHE A 105 14.78 -20.46 11.88
N THR A 106 14.76 -21.54 11.11
CA THR A 106 15.30 -21.55 9.75
C THR A 106 14.22 -21.17 8.74
N ILE A 107 14.64 -20.69 7.54
CA ILE A 107 13.74 -20.31 6.44
C ILE A 107 12.82 -21.49 6.01
N LEU A 108 13.23 -22.72 6.24
CA LEU A 108 12.46 -23.94 5.93
C LEU A 108 11.29 -24.16 6.90
N ASP A 109 11.42 -23.76 8.15
CA ASP A 109 10.36 -23.89 9.14
C ASP A 109 9.21 -22.92 8.87
N PHE A 110 9.50 -21.79 8.24
CA PHE A 110 8.50 -20.82 7.78
C PHE A 110 7.54 -21.40 6.74
N TRP A 111 8.03 -22.25 5.81
CA TRP A 111 7.22 -22.92 4.79
C TRP A 111 6.36 -24.05 5.33
N TYR A 112 6.84 -24.81 6.30
CA TYR A 112 6.15 -25.97 6.84
C TYR A 112 4.93 -25.57 7.70
N TYR A 113 5.05 -24.47 8.45
CA TYR A 113 3.96 -23.97 9.31
C TYR A 113 2.81 -23.33 8.52
N TYR A 114 3.06 -22.92 7.27
CA TYR A 114 2.11 -22.20 6.46
C TYR A 114 1.04 -23.07 5.79
N PHE A 115 1.29 -24.37 5.64
CA PHE A 115 0.41 -25.29 4.89
C PHE A 115 -0.62 -26.04 5.74
N ASP A 116 -0.56 -26.01 7.07
CA ASP A 116 -1.34 -26.92 7.92
C ASP A 116 -2.36 -26.27 8.86
N ILE A 117 -2.57 -24.94 8.79
CA ILE A 117 -3.56 -24.28 9.65
C ILE A 117 -4.69 -23.68 8.81
N GLY A 118 -5.64 -24.54 8.46
CA GLY A 118 -6.96 -24.13 7.99
C GLY A 118 -7.82 -23.68 9.15
N GLU A 119 -7.67 -22.45 9.61
CA GLU A 119 -8.73 -21.69 10.29
C GLU A 119 -8.33 -20.21 10.41
N LEU A 120 -9.29 -19.34 10.02
CA LEU A 120 -9.20 -17.88 10.06
C LEU A 120 -8.89 -17.39 11.48
N ASN A 121 -7.68 -16.90 11.71
CA ASN A 121 -7.42 -16.02 12.84
C ASN A 121 -7.15 -14.61 12.32
N LEU A 122 -8.07 -13.69 12.66
CA LEU A 122 -7.97 -12.26 12.44
C LEU A 122 -6.68 -11.73 13.07
N VAL A 123 -5.71 -11.37 12.26
CA VAL A 123 -4.44 -10.80 12.74
C VAL A 123 -4.43 -9.30 12.46
N ARG A 124 -4.27 -8.53 13.52
CA ARG A 124 -4.13 -7.05 13.44
C ARG A 124 -2.81 -6.64 12.82
N SER A 125 -2.87 -5.62 11.96
CA SER A 125 -1.78 -5.01 11.22
C SER A 125 -0.47 -4.89 11.99
N CYS A 126 0.60 -5.46 11.44
CA CYS A 126 1.95 -5.27 11.97
C CYS A 126 2.95 -4.93 10.87
N LYS A 127 3.65 -3.84 11.05
CA LYS A 127 4.90 -3.49 10.35
C LYS A 127 6.03 -4.45 10.77
N TRP A 128 5.84 -5.74 10.55
CA TRP A 128 6.59 -6.76 11.25
C TRP A 128 8.08 -6.81 10.88
N PHE A 129 8.41 -6.94 9.60
CA PHE A 129 9.82 -6.99 9.18
C PHE A 129 10.55 -5.71 9.61
N LEU A 130 10.02 -4.56 9.24
CA LEU A 130 10.65 -3.29 9.59
C LEU A 130 10.75 -3.09 11.10
N GLN A 131 9.72 -3.49 11.88
CA GLN A 131 9.75 -3.36 13.34
C GLN A 131 10.69 -4.37 14.02
N LYS A 132 10.82 -5.57 13.45
CA LYS A 132 11.63 -6.65 14.06
C LYS A 132 13.10 -6.55 13.72
N ILE A 133 13.43 -6.27 12.48
CA ILE A 133 14.82 -6.27 12.01
C ILE A 133 15.35 -4.88 11.63
N GLY A 134 14.49 -3.85 11.58
CA GLY A 134 14.87 -2.49 11.25
C GLY A 134 15.40 -2.32 9.81
N HIS A 135 15.90 -1.13 9.52
CA HIS A 135 16.48 -0.82 8.21
C HIS A 135 17.75 -1.63 7.93
N GLU A 136 18.59 -1.82 8.94
CA GLU A 136 19.80 -2.62 8.84
C GLU A 136 19.49 -4.08 8.52
N GLY A 137 18.53 -4.69 9.23
CA GLY A 137 18.11 -6.06 8.96
C GLY A 137 17.53 -6.24 7.56
N LEU A 138 16.77 -5.26 7.07
CA LEU A 138 16.27 -5.26 5.69
C LEU A 138 17.41 -5.22 4.65
N ASN A 139 18.46 -4.42 4.89
CA ASN A 139 19.67 -4.42 4.07
C ASN A 139 20.39 -5.77 4.13
N ASN A 140 20.46 -6.38 5.33
CA ASN A 140 21.14 -7.66 5.55
C ASN A 140 20.43 -8.83 4.84
N LEU A 141 19.12 -8.76 4.59
CA LEU A 141 18.41 -9.74 3.75
C LEU A 141 19.00 -9.83 2.34
N LEU A 142 19.60 -8.75 1.85
CA LEU A 142 20.25 -8.70 0.54
C LEU A 142 21.77 -8.89 0.60
N MET A 143 22.37 -9.14 1.76
CA MET A 143 23.84 -9.15 1.90
C MET A 143 24.51 -10.17 1.00
N ALA A 144 23.90 -11.33 0.82
CA ALA A 144 24.41 -12.41 -0.04
C ALA A 144 24.12 -12.23 -1.54
N TYR A 145 23.37 -11.20 -1.94
CA TYR A 145 22.98 -10.95 -3.32
C TYR A 145 23.75 -9.76 -3.88
N GLU A 146 24.23 -9.86 -5.11
CA GLU A 146 24.79 -8.72 -5.85
C GLU A 146 23.69 -7.73 -6.24
N ASP A 147 22.54 -8.26 -6.65
CA ASP A 147 21.37 -7.48 -7.03
C ASP A 147 20.73 -6.85 -5.80
N LYS A 148 20.84 -5.53 -5.70
CA LYS A 148 20.18 -4.68 -4.68
C LYS A 148 18.94 -3.97 -5.23
N SER A 149 18.55 -4.27 -6.47
CA SER A 149 17.39 -3.64 -7.09
C SER A 149 16.10 -4.01 -6.37
N ALA A 150 15.20 -3.03 -6.30
CA ALA A 150 13.95 -3.12 -5.58
C ALA A 150 12.89 -2.26 -6.26
N TYR A 151 11.67 -2.41 -5.83
CA TYR A 151 10.63 -1.46 -6.20
C TYR A 151 9.68 -1.19 -5.02
N ALA A 152 9.22 0.04 -4.99
CA ALA A 152 8.12 0.43 -4.15
C ALA A 152 6.81 0.24 -4.91
N LEU A 153 5.81 -0.40 -4.30
CA LEU A 153 4.50 -0.66 -4.89
C LEU A 153 3.41 -0.06 -4.00
N CYS A 154 2.46 0.62 -4.62
CA CYS A 154 1.25 1.10 -3.98
C CYS A 154 0.03 0.56 -4.73
N ALA A 155 -0.89 -0.07 -4.01
CA ALA A 155 -2.17 -0.51 -4.52
C ALA A 155 -3.27 0.33 -3.89
N PHE A 156 -4.00 1.09 -4.72
CA PHE A 156 -5.26 1.72 -4.33
C PHE A 156 -6.41 0.90 -4.88
N SER A 157 -7.41 0.61 -4.05
CA SER A 157 -8.65 0.00 -4.51
C SER A 157 -9.84 0.88 -4.16
N PHE A 158 -10.65 1.16 -5.17
CA PHE A 158 -11.87 1.94 -5.08
C PHE A 158 -13.10 1.03 -5.24
N ALA A 159 -14.03 1.11 -4.29
CA ALA A 159 -15.35 0.50 -4.40
C ALA A 159 -16.42 1.57 -4.28
N LEU A 160 -17.38 1.57 -5.20
CA LEU A 160 -18.49 2.53 -5.22
C LEU A 160 -19.48 2.30 -4.07
N GLY A 161 -19.57 1.08 -3.59
CA GLY A 161 -20.46 0.65 -2.52
C GLY A 161 -20.35 -0.84 -2.24
N PRO A 162 -21.18 -1.38 -1.33
CA PRO A 162 -21.10 -2.78 -0.88
C PRO A 162 -21.21 -3.83 -2.00
N ASP A 163 -22.04 -3.54 -3.01
CA ASP A 163 -22.36 -4.45 -4.10
C ASP A 163 -21.50 -4.20 -5.36
N ALA A 164 -20.59 -3.22 -5.30
CA ALA A 164 -19.74 -2.88 -6.42
C ALA A 164 -18.41 -3.65 -6.35
N GLU A 165 -18.01 -4.22 -7.49
CA GLU A 165 -16.69 -4.83 -7.60
C GLU A 165 -15.60 -3.76 -7.50
N PRO A 166 -14.62 -3.89 -6.58
CA PRO A 166 -13.57 -2.90 -6.44
C PRO A 166 -12.64 -2.86 -7.65
N ILE A 167 -12.20 -1.66 -8.01
CA ILE A 167 -11.22 -1.42 -9.07
C ILE A 167 -9.88 -1.07 -8.42
N THR A 168 -8.81 -1.74 -8.83
CA THR A 168 -7.47 -1.57 -8.26
C THR A 168 -6.55 -0.81 -9.20
N PHE A 169 -5.75 0.09 -8.65
CA PHE A 169 -4.76 0.94 -9.32
C PHE A 169 -3.39 0.72 -8.72
N LEU A 170 -2.45 0.22 -9.52
CA LEU A 170 -1.11 -0.15 -9.08
C LEU A 170 -0.08 0.87 -9.52
N GLY A 171 0.53 1.58 -8.57
CA GLY A 171 1.67 2.46 -8.83
C GLY A 171 2.98 1.80 -8.40
N LYS A 172 3.94 1.72 -9.31
CA LYS A 172 5.26 1.11 -9.08
C LYS A 172 6.36 2.11 -9.36
N THR A 173 7.32 2.24 -8.43
CA THR A 173 8.56 3.01 -8.63
C THR A 173 9.75 2.07 -8.48
N PRO A 174 10.56 1.88 -9.52
CA PRO A 174 11.78 1.12 -9.43
C PRO A 174 12.87 1.89 -8.68
N GLY A 175 13.83 1.17 -8.12
CA GLY A 175 14.95 1.72 -7.36
C GLY A 175 15.83 0.63 -6.80
N LYS A 176 16.58 0.95 -5.76
CA LYS A 176 17.49 0.01 -5.08
C LYS A 176 17.47 0.21 -3.57
N ILE A 177 17.88 -0.83 -2.86
CA ILE A 177 18.10 -0.79 -1.42
C ILE A 177 19.50 -0.31 -1.15
N VAL A 178 19.60 0.68 -0.27
CA VAL A 178 20.84 1.32 0.14
C VAL A 178 20.94 1.38 1.67
N PRO A 179 22.14 1.57 2.25
CA PRO A 179 22.25 1.90 3.67
C PRO A 179 21.35 3.08 4.04
N ALA A 180 20.73 3.03 5.22
CA ALA A 180 19.77 4.04 5.64
C ALA A 180 20.37 5.44 5.66
N ARG A 181 19.69 6.39 5.01
CA ARG A 181 20.06 7.82 4.95
C ARG A 181 18.82 8.69 5.10
N GLY A 182 19.01 9.87 5.66
CA GLY A 182 17.94 10.83 5.92
C GLY A 182 17.14 10.54 7.18
N PRO A 183 16.09 11.32 7.46
CA PRO A 183 15.24 11.17 8.64
C PRO A 183 14.51 9.83 8.68
N ASN A 184 14.42 9.23 9.87
CA ASN A 184 13.65 8.00 10.09
C ASN A 184 12.19 8.32 10.43
N ASP A 185 11.53 9.09 9.59
CA ASP A 185 10.20 9.61 9.84
C ASP A 185 9.08 8.76 9.26
N PHE A 186 9.35 8.03 8.18
CA PHE A 186 8.31 7.32 7.47
C PHE A 186 8.76 5.95 6.92
N GLY A 187 8.41 4.90 7.65
CA GLY A 187 8.54 3.53 7.18
C GLY A 187 9.96 3.16 6.72
N TRP A 188 10.06 2.66 5.51
CA TRP A 188 11.31 2.22 4.86
C TRP A 188 11.92 3.26 3.92
N ASP A 189 11.41 4.48 3.91
CA ASP A 189 11.92 5.59 3.08
C ASP A 189 13.44 5.79 3.19
N PRO A 190 14.08 5.63 4.37
CA PRO A 190 15.54 5.81 4.51
C PRO A 190 16.40 4.82 3.70
N ILE A 191 15.88 3.66 3.37
CA ILE A 191 16.64 2.61 2.66
C ILE A 191 16.28 2.46 1.18
N PHE A 192 15.30 3.20 0.68
CA PHE A 192 14.87 3.12 -0.71
C PHE A 192 15.33 4.34 -1.51
N GLN A 193 16.21 4.10 -2.47
CA GLN A 193 16.68 5.08 -3.44
C GLN A 193 16.03 4.82 -4.80
N PRO A 194 15.13 5.70 -5.28
CA PRO A 194 14.49 5.51 -6.58
C PRO A 194 15.48 5.69 -7.73
N ASP A 195 15.24 5.01 -8.84
CA ASP A 195 16.07 5.12 -10.02
C ASP A 195 16.07 6.55 -10.57
N GLY A 196 17.27 6.98 -11.01
CA GLY A 196 17.48 8.34 -11.52
C GLY A 196 17.73 9.40 -10.43
N TYR A 197 17.80 9.01 -9.16
CA TYR A 197 18.08 9.90 -8.04
C TYR A 197 19.21 9.37 -7.18
N ASP A 198 19.99 10.28 -6.59
CA ASP A 198 21.04 9.95 -5.62
C ASP A 198 20.54 9.97 -4.18
N GLN A 199 19.35 10.50 -3.95
CA GLN A 199 18.69 10.61 -2.66
C GLN A 199 17.76 9.43 -2.40
N THR A 200 17.64 9.03 -1.12
CA THR A 200 16.56 8.15 -0.66
C THR A 200 15.25 8.92 -0.57
N TYR A 201 14.12 8.21 -0.48
CA TYR A 201 12.83 8.88 -0.24
C TYR A 201 12.82 9.73 1.03
N ALA A 202 13.60 9.34 2.06
CA ALA A 202 13.70 10.11 3.29
C ALA A 202 14.53 11.40 3.15
N GLU A 203 15.48 11.44 2.21
CA GLU A 203 16.30 12.63 1.93
C GLU A 203 15.62 13.61 0.98
N MET A 204 14.62 13.16 0.23
CA MET A 204 13.90 13.99 -0.75
C MET A 204 12.96 14.99 -0.09
N PRO A 205 12.84 16.22 -0.63
CA PRO A 205 11.70 17.08 -0.33
C PRO A 205 10.37 16.37 -0.63
N LYS A 206 9.36 16.58 0.22
CA LYS A 206 8.04 15.95 0.06
C LYS A 206 7.42 16.22 -1.30
N GLU A 207 7.54 17.44 -1.80
CA GLU A 207 7.00 17.89 -3.08
C GLU A 207 7.63 17.13 -4.25
N GLU A 208 8.90 16.78 -4.15
CA GLU A 208 9.60 16.01 -5.17
C GLU A 208 9.23 14.52 -5.09
N LYS A 209 9.27 13.93 -3.90
CA LYS A 209 8.78 12.57 -3.67
C LYS A 209 7.35 12.39 -4.17
N ASN A 210 6.47 13.36 -3.90
CA ASN A 210 5.06 13.33 -4.32
C ASN A 210 4.84 13.46 -5.84
N LYS A 211 5.87 13.67 -6.65
CA LYS A 211 5.80 13.67 -8.13
C LYS A 211 6.25 12.35 -8.76
N ILE A 212 7.02 11.54 -8.04
CA ILE A 212 7.67 10.35 -8.60
C ILE A 212 7.31 9.05 -7.88
N SER A 213 6.71 9.16 -6.68
CA SER A 213 6.50 8.01 -5.82
C SER A 213 5.47 7.01 -6.39
N HIS A 214 5.57 5.78 -5.93
CA HIS A 214 4.60 4.71 -6.17
C HIS A 214 3.17 5.16 -5.83
N ARG A 215 3.00 5.92 -4.74
CA ARG A 215 1.71 6.49 -4.33
C ARG A 215 1.20 7.50 -5.33
N TYR A 216 2.05 8.43 -5.80
CA TYR A 216 1.68 9.39 -6.84
C TYR A 216 1.21 8.69 -8.11
N ARG A 217 1.96 7.67 -8.57
CA ARG A 217 1.63 6.92 -9.79
C ARG A 217 0.28 6.22 -9.69
N ALA A 218 -0.01 5.57 -8.55
CA ALA A 218 -1.30 4.94 -8.32
C ALA A 218 -2.45 5.98 -8.26
N LEU A 219 -2.25 7.09 -7.54
CA LEU A 219 -3.24 8.16 -7.44
C LEU A 219 -3.48 8.90 -8.77
N ALA A 220 -2.48 8.98 -9.64
CA ALA A 220 -2.66 9.51 -10.99
C ALA A 220 -3.66 8.65 -11.79
N MET A 221 -3.59 7.32 -11.67
CA MET A 221 -4.57 6.42 -12.29
C MET A 221 -5.95 6.54 -11.65
N VAL A 222 -6.04 6.71 -10.32
CA VAL A 222 -7.31 7.00 -9.64
C VAL A 222 -7.93 8.29 -10.22
N LYS A 223 -7.15 9.36 -10.35
CA LYS A 223 -7.62 10.63 -10.96
C LYS A 223 -8.14 10.44 -12.39
N SER A 224 -7.38 9.72 -13.23
CA SER A 224 -7.81 9.42 -14.61
C SER A 224 -9.15 8.68 -14.63
N HIS A 225 -9.27 7.63 -13.80
CA HIS A 225 -10.50 6.85 -13.71
C HIS A 225 -11.70 7.73 -13.31
N PHE A 226 -11.55 8.59 -12.31
CA PHE A 226 -12.63 9.49 -11.88
C PHE A 226 -13.01 10.50 -12.98
N ALA A 227 -12.04 11.00 -13.73
CA ALA A 227 -12.28 11.91 -14.84
C ALA A 227 -12.98 11.21 -16.02
N GLU A 228 -12.51 10.02 -16.41
CA GLU A 228 -13.04 9.23 -17.52
C GLU A 228 -14.44 8.69 -17.26
N ALA A 229 -14.68 8.18 -16.04
CA ALA A 229 -15.98 7.69 -15.63
C ALA A 229 -17.01 8.81 -15.39
N GLY A 230 -16.58 10.08 -15.44
CA GLY A 230 -17.46 11.22 -15.27
C GLY A 230 -18.11 11.32 -13.88
N TYR A 231 -17.40 10.89 -12.82
CA TYR A 231 -17.91 11.03 -11.46
C TYR A 231 -18.15 12.49 -11.11
N LYS A 232 -19.36 12.78 -10.63
CA LYS A 232 -19.77 14.10 -10.16
C LYS A 232 -20.15 14.00 -8.69
N PHE A 233 -19.69 14.95 -7.91
CA PHE A 233 -20.04 15.04 -6.49
C PHE A 233 -21.17 16.04 -6.31
N SER A 234 -22.13 15.71 -5.46
CA SER A 234 -23.17 16.68 -5.06
C SER A 234 -22.48 17.87 -4.37
N ALA A 235 -22.83 19.07 -4.78
CA ALA A 235 -22.38 20.26 -4.06
C ALA A 235 -22.94 20.18 -2.62
N SER A 236 -22.02 20.20 -1.64
CA SER A 236 -22.36 20.27 -0.22
C SER A 236 -22.86 21.66 0.16
#